data_e7176c5218e2e032d8628d5ac2a44d52
#
_entry.id   e7176c5218e2e032d8628d5ac2a44d52
#
_cell.length_a   1.000
_cell.length_b   1.000
_cell.length_c   1.000
_cell.angle_alpha   90.00
_cell.angle_beta   90.00
_cell.angle_gamma   90.00
#
_symmetry.space_group_name_H-M   'P 1'
#
loop_
_entity.id
_entity.type
_entity.pdbx_description
1 polymer ?
#
loop_
_entity_poly.entity_id
_entity_poly.type
_entity_poly.pdbx_seq_one_letter_code
_entity_poly.pdbx_strand_id
1 'polypeptide(L)'
;IPVCEEVNLEMHRIDDLIANPGIWYDNQAVEGFIHYCENELTLTDGEDLHLLDSFKLWAEEIFGWYYFVERSIYDPEEGRYIKKTIKKRLINKQYLIVARGAAKSMYAACIQSYFLNVDTTTTHQVTTAPTMKQSEEVLSPIRTAITRARGPLFQFLTEGSLQNTTGSK
;
A
#
# COMPACT_ATOMS: atom_id res chain seq x y z
N ILE A 1 -5.30 3.22 32.82
CA ILE A 1 -4.53 2.02 32.41
C ILE A 1 -3.14 2.53 32.10
N PRO A 2 -2.07 1.99 32.72
CA PRO A 2 -0.72 2.38 32.37
C PRO A 2 -0.44 2.01 30.91
N VAL A 3 -0.09 2.99 30.12
CA VAL A 3 0.30 2.84 28.73
C VAL A 3 1.81 2.58 28.69
N CYS A 4 2.30 1.65 27.88
CA CYS A 4 3.74 1.41 27.78
C CYS A 4 4.47 2.59 27.16
N GLU A 5 5.77 2.70 27.39
CA GLU A 5 6.59 3.84 26.95
C GLU A 5 6.54 4.02 25.44
N GLU A 6 6.57 2.92 24.68
CA GLU A 6 6.52 2.94 23.21
C GLU A 6 5.21 3.53 22.69
N VAL A 7 4.08 3.24 23.33
CA VAL A 7 2.78 3.82 22.96
C VAL A 7 2.74 5.30 23.29
N ASN A 8 3.31 5.72 24.43
CA ASN A 8 3.41 7.15 24.75
C ASN A 8 4.28 7.91 23.74
N LEU A 9 5.42 7.35 23.35
CA LEU A 9 6.29 7.95 22.33
C LEU A 9 5.56 8.09 20.99
N GLU A 10 4.79 7.08 20.61
CA GLU A 10 4.00 7.12 19.38
C GLU A 10 2.88 8.17 19.44
N MET A 11 2.19 8.30 20.57
CA MET A 11 1.19 9.34 20.76
C MET A 11 1.80 10.74 20.63
N HIS A 12 2.96 10.99 21.25
CA HIS A 12 3.67 12.27 21.10
C HIS A 12 4.10 12.53 19.65
N ARG A 13 4.56 11.50 18.94
CA ARG A 13 4.89 11.62 17.52
C ARG A 13 3.67 12.02 16.68
N ILE A 14 2.51 11.44 16.95
CA ILE A 14 1.26 11.79 16.26
C ILE A 14 0.85 13.23 16.59
N ASP A 15 0.94 13.64 17.86
CA ASP A 15 0.66 15.03 18.28
C ASP A 15 1.56 16.03 17.53
N ASP A 16 2.86 15.74 17.41
CA ASP A 16 3.82 16.55 16.66
C ASP A 16 3.47 16.63 15.16
N LEU A 17 3.00 15.53 14.57
CA LEU A 17 2.56 15.50 13.17
C LEU A 17 1.31 16.36 12.98
N ILE A 18 0.33 16.27 13.87
CA ILE A 18 -0.90 17.08 13.85
C ILE A 18 -0.59 18.57 14.03
N ALA A 19 0.36 18.88 14.88
CA ALA A 19 0.77 20.28 15.13
C ALA A 19 1.55 20.91 13.97
N ASN A 20 2.06 20.11 13.02
CA ASN A 20 2.85 20.62 11.90
C ASN A 20 1.96 21.09 10.74
N PRO A 21 1.91 22.39 10.43
CA PRO A 21 1.02 22.94 9.39
C PRO A 21 1.38 22.47 7.97
N GLY A 22 2.55 21.88 7.79
CA GLY A 22 3.01 21.33 6.49
C GLY A 22 2.64 19.87 6.28
N ILE A 23 2.04 19.21 7.27
CA ILE A 23 1.66 17.79 7.23
C ILE A 23 0.14 17.69 7.31
N TRP A 24 -0.42 16.77 6.54
CA TRP A 24 -1.85 16.55 6.41
C TRP A 24 -2.16 15.08 6.62
N TYR A 25 -3.25 14.80 7.33
CA TYR A 25 -3.80 13.46 7.44
C TYR A 25 -4.98 13.29 6.47
N ASP A 26 -4.93 12.25 5.67
CA ASP A 26 -5.94 11.91 4.66
C ASP A 26 -6.61 10.58 5.02
N ASN A 27 -7.71 10.66 5.74
CA ASN A 27 -8.50 9.50 6.13
C ASN A 27 -9.06 8.74 4.92
N GLN A 28 -9.39 9.44 3.83
CA GLN A 28 -9.94 8.80 2.63
C GLN A 28 -8.91 7.87 1.97
N ALA A 29 -7.63 8.20 2.02
CA ALA A 29 -6.57 7.34 1.49
C ALA A 29 -6.44 6.05 2.32
N VAL A 30 -6.60 6.13 3.64
CA VAL A 30 -6.59 4.96 4.53
C VAL A 30 -7.81 4.08 4.30
N GLU A 31 -9.00 4.69 4.33
CA GLU A 31 -10.27 3.98 4.06
C GLU A 31 -10.28 3.35 2.67
N GLY A 32 -9.72 4.03 1.67
CA GLY A 32 -9.58 3.52 0.31
C GLY A 32 -8.72 2.24 0.25
N PHE A 33 -7.62 2.19 1.00
CA PHE A 33 -6.80 0.98 1.10
C PHE A 33 -7.53 -0.15 1.82
N ILE A 34 -8.17 0.13 2.96
CA ILE A 34 -8.93 -0.86 3.73
C ILE A 34 -10.08 -1.41 2.89
N HIS A 35 -10.85 -0.52 2.26
CA HIS A 35 -11.96 -0.90 1.37
C HIS A 35 -11.49 -1.79 0.22
N TYR A 36 -10.39 -1.42 -0.44
CA TYR A 36 -9.80 -2.23 -1.49
C TYR A 36 -9.46 -3.64 -1.01
N CYS A 37 -8.78 -3.75 0.14
CA CYS A 37 -8.41 -5.04 0.68
C CYS A 37 -9.62 -5.91 1.04
N GLU A 38 -10.61 -5.34 1.73
CA GLU A 38 -11.74 -6.10 2.28
C GLU A 38 -12.84 -6.38 1.25
N ASN A 39 -12.93 -5.61 0.16
CA ASN A 39 -13.99 -5.75 -0.83
C ASN A 39 -13.53 -6.28 -2.21
N GLU A 40 -12.27 -6.02 -2.58
CA GLU A 40 -11.77 -6.42 -3.89
C GLU A 40 -10.88 -7.67 -3.83
N LEU A 41 -10.24 -7.94 -2.67
CA LEU A 41 -9.34 -9.07 -2.51
C LEU A 41 -10.03 -10.23 -1.77
N THR A 42 -9.55 -11.44 -2.04
CA THR A 42 -9.98 -12.67 -1.35
C THR A 42 -8.79 -13.45 -0.86
N LEU A 43 -9.00 -14.25 0.17
CA LEU A 43 -7.99 -15.21 0.65
C LEU A 43 -7.78 -16.35 -0.34
N THR A 44 -6.72 -17.13 -0.12
CA THR A 44 -6.35 -18.26 -1.00
C THR A 44 -7.40 -19.38 -1.05
N ASP A 45 -8.20 -19.52 -0.01
CA ASP A 45 -9.35 -20.44 0.08
C ASP A 45 -10.64 -19.89 -0.53
N GLY A 46 -10.66 -18.60 -0.87
CA GLY A 46 -11.80 -17.89 -1.46
C GLY A 46 -12.69 -17.20 -0.43
N GLU A 47 -12.30 -17.22 0.84
CA GLU A 47 -12.97 -16.44 1.90
C GLU A 47 -12.67 -14.95 1.76
N ASP A 48 -13.53 -14.13 2.38
CA ASP A 48 -13.36 -12.69 2.38
C ASP A 48 -12.14 -12.30 3.22
N LEU A 49 -11.34 -11.38 2.72
CA LEU A 49 -10.21 -10.85 3.44
C LEU A 49 -10.67 -9.79 4.43
N HIS A 50 -10.44 -10.03 5.71
CA HIS A 50 -10.62 -9.03 6.75
C HIS A 50 -9.28 -8.64 7.34
N LEU A 51 -8.96 -7.35 7.29
CA LEU A 51 -7.73 -6.83 7.85
C LEU A 51 -7.78 -6.84 9.37
N LEU A 52 -6.73 -7.35 10.00
CA LEU A 52 -6.55 -7.24 11.45
C LEU A 52 -6.44 -5.76 11.85
N ASP A 53 -6.88 -5.40 13.05
CA ASP A 53 -6.79 -4.03 13.56
C ASP A 53 -5.35 -3.49 13.56
N SER A 54 -4.37 -4.35 13.82
CA SER A 54 -2.95 -3.98 13.70
C SER A 54 -2.56 -3.62 12.26
N PHE A 55 -3.15 -4.26 11.26
CA PHE A 55 -2.88 -3.93 9.85
C PHE A 55 -3.56 -2.63 9.44
N LYS A 56 -4.75 -2.34 9.98
CA LYS A 56 -5.43 -1.07 9.79
C LYS A 56 -4.61 0.07 10.39
N LEU A 57 -4.10 -0.10 11.61
CA LEU A 57 -3.20 0.85 12.25
C LEU A 57 -1.92 1.10 11.41
N TRP A 58 -1.30 0.04 10.89
CA TRP A 58 -0.11 0.19 10.04
C TRP A 58 -0.44 0.82 8.68
N ALA A 59 -1.65 0.64 8.19
CA ALA A 59 -2.13 1.31 6.99
C ALA A 59 -2.31 2.82 7.21
N GLU A 60 -2.81 3.24 8.38
CA GLU A 60 -2.89 4.65 8.76
C GLU A 60 -1.53 5.33 8.67
N GLU A 61 -0.48 4.67 9.15
CA GLU A 61 0.88 5.18 9.06
C GLU A 61 1.36 5.35 7.61
N ILE A 62 1.14 4.36 6.75
CA ILE A 62 1.64 4.40 5.36
C ILE A 62 0.80 5.32 4.48
N PHE A 63 -0.52 5.27 4.61
CA PHE A 63 -1.46 5.90 3.69
C PHE A 63 -2.06 7.20 4.21
N GLY A 64 -2.00 7.47 5.52
CA GLY A 64 -2.69 8.60 6.11
C GLY A 64 -1.91 9.91 6.03
N TRP A 65 -0.60 9.91 6.14
CA TRP A 65 0.20 11.11 6.30
C TRP A 65 0.84 11.62 5.02
N TYR A 66 0.62 12.90 4.71
CA TYR A 66 1.07 13.55 3.48
C TYR A 66 1.69 14.92 3.73
N TYR A 67 2.53 15.35 2.80
CA TYR A 67 3.01 16.71 2.67
C TYR A 67 3.00 17.15 1.23
N PHE A 68 3.03 18.46 0.99
CA PHE A 68 3.03 19.02 -0.35
C PHE A 68 4.40 19.59 -0.70
N VAL A 69 4.85 19.34 -1.92
CA VAL A 69 6.12 19.84 -2.46
C VAL A 69 5.87 20.55 -3.78
N GLU A 70 6.42 21.76 -3.90
CA GLU A 70 6.48 22.40 -5.21
C GLU A 70 7.61 21.80 -6.05
N ARG A 71 7.31 21.39 -7.25
CA ARG A 71 8.29 20.94 -8.23
C ARG A 71 8.10 21.65 -9.56
N SER A 72 9.21 21.96 -10.21
CA SER A 72 9.21 22.40 -11.60
C SER A 72 9.12 21.16 -12.49
N ILE A 73 8.04 21.05 -13.25
CA ILE A 73 7.78 19.94 -14.19
C ILE A 73 7.71 20.55 -15.58
N TYR A 74 8.38 19.91 -16.54
CA TYR A 74 8.26 20.31 -17.93
C TYR A 74 6.87 19.97 -18.46
N ASP A 75 6.17 20.98 -18.96
CA ASP A 75 4.88 20.81 -19.59
C ASP A 75 5.09 20.80 -21.13
N PRO A 76 4.84 19.64 -21.79
CA PRO A 76 5.03 19.52 -23.21
C PRO A 76 4.06 20.38 -24.05
N GLU A 77 2.86 20.66 -23.52
CA GLU A 77 1.85 21.47 -24.20
C GLU A 77 2.21 22.95 -24.18
N GLU A 78 2.76 23.44 -23.07
CA GLU A 78 3.22 24.84 -22.96
C GLU A 78 4.69 25.02 -23.36
N GLY A 79 5.45 23.95 -23.57
CA GLY A 79 6.86 23.98 -23.93
C GLY A 79 7.78 24.62 -22.88
N ARG A 80 7.35 24.70 -21.61
CA ARG A 80 8.07 25.35 -20.50
C ARG A 80 7.95 24.57 -19.20
N TYR A 81 8.81 24.93 -18.25
CA TYR A 81 8.70 24.41 -16.88
C TYR A 81 7.63 25.19 -16.12
N ILE A 82 6.67 24.46 -15.55
CA ILE A 82 5.64 24.99 -14.66
C ILE A 82 5.87 24.51 -13.24
N LYS A 83 5.55 25.35 -12.24
CA LYS A 83 5.54 24.93 -10.83
C LYS A 83 4.26 24.17 -10.55
N LYS A 84 4.39 22.93 -10.10
CA LYS A 84 3.27 22.08 -9.72
C LYS A 84 3.42 21.63 -8.28
N THR A 85 2.36 21.78 -7.50
CA THR A 85 2.28 21.22 -6.14
C THR A 85 1.96 19.74 -6.22
N ILE A 86 2.82 18.91 -5.66
CA ILE A 86 2.70 17.46 -5.67
C ILE A 86 2.44 17.00 -4.23
N LYS A 87 1.39 16.21 -4.05
CA LYS A 87 1.10 15.49 -2.81
C LYS A 87 2.05 14.30 -2.69
N LYS A 88 2.76 14.19 -1.56
CA LYS A 88 3.67 13.10 -1.26
C LYS A 88 3.35 12.46 0.08
N ARG A 89 3.47 11.12 0.15
CA ARG A 89 3.40 10.43 1.42
C ARG A 89 4.58 10.80 2.31
N LEU A 90 4.29 11.02 3.57
CA LEU A 90 5.31 11.29 4.60
C LEU A 90 6.13 10.03 4.87
N ILE A 91 5.44 8.90 5.06
CA ILE A 91 6.06 7.60 5.31
C ILE A 91 6.28 6.90 3.97
N ASN A 92 7.54 6.65 3.64
CA ASN A 92 7.96 5.97 2.41
C ASN A 92 8.78 4.70 2.67
N LYS A 93 9.00 4.36 3.94
CA LYS A 93 9.69 3.15 4.38
C LYS A 93 9.00 2.62 5.63
N GLN A 94 8.70 1.35 5.63
CA GLN A 94 8.15 0.65 6.80
C GLN A 94 8.98 -0.61 7.07
N TYR A 95 9.34 -0.80 8.33
CA TYR A 95 10.01 -2.00 8.82
C TYR A 95 9.05 -2.75 9.74
N LEU A 96 8.66 -3.95 9.33
CA LEU A 96 7.70 -4.76 10.04
C LEU A 96 8.42 -5.91 10.76
N ILE A 97 8.53 -5.82 12.08
CA ILE A 97 9.11 -6.84 12.94
C ILE A 97 7.99 -7.45 13.76
N VAL A 98 7.47 -8.58 13.31
CA VAL A 98 6.33 -9.28 13.93
C VAL A 98 6.61 -10.77 14.03
N ALA A 99 5.93 -11.43 14.93
CA ALA A 99 6.05 -12.87 15.17
C ALA A 99 5.79 -13.69 13.89
N ARG A 100 6.31 -14.92 13.86
CA ARG A 100 5.96 -15.89 12.82
C ARG A 100 4.45 -16.21 12.90
N GLY A 101 3.79 -16.28 11.75
CA GLY A 101 2.34 -16.53 11.69
C GLY A 101 1.45 -15.29 11.79
N ALA A 102 2.01 -14.09 12.02
CA ALA A 102 1.25 -12.83 12.09
C ALA A 102 0.83 -12.27 10.71
N ALA A 103 0.61 -13.11 9.73
CA ALA A 103 0.11 -12.78 8.38
C ALA A 103 0.83 -11.62 7.66
N LYS A 104 2.10 -11.33 8.00
CA LYS A 104 2.87 -10.23 7.41
C LYS A 104 3.03 -10.32 5.90
N SER A 105 3.15 -11.54 5.35
CA SER A 105 3.26 -11.75 3.91
C SER A 105 1.96 -11.37 3.20
N MET A 106 0.81 -11.65 3.81
CA MET A 106 -0.49 -11.22 3.30
C MET A 106 -0.62 -9.69 3.35
N TYR A 107 -0.23 -9.05 4.44
CA TYR A 107 -0.24 -7.60 4.54
C TYR A 107 0.68 -6.94 3.48
N ALA A 108 1.89 -7.46 3.30
CA ALA A 108 2.78 -7.00 2.23
C ALA A 108 2.17 -7.19 0.83
N ALA A 109 1.48 -8.32 0.61
CA ALA A 109 0.76 -8.60 -0.62
C ALA A 109 -0.38 -7.59 -0.86
N CYS A 110 -1.15 -7.23 0.17
CA CYS A 110 -2.20 -6.21 0.09
C CYS A 110 -1.64 -4.85 -0.32
N ILE A 111 -0.55 -4.41 0.34
CA ILE A 111 0.12 -3.15 0.01
C ILE A 111 0.61 -3.15 -1.44
N GLN A 112 1.30 -4.20 -1.87
CA GLN A 112 1.80 -4.30 -3.24
C GLN A 112 0.68 -4.32 -4.26
N SER A 113 -0.40 -5.06 -3.99
CA SER A 113 -1.57 -5.12 -4.86
C SER A 113 -2.25 -3.75 -5.00
N TYR A 114 -2.40 -3.03 -3.90
CA TYR A 114 -2.97 -1.68 -3.90
C TYR A 114 -2.13 -0.70 -4.72
N PHE A 115 -0.82 -0.68 -4.51
CA PHE A 115 0.09 0.18 -5.28
C PHE A 115 0.14 -0.18 -6.77
N LEU A 116 -0.11 -1.43 -7.11
CA LEU A 116 -0.11 -1.86 -8.50
C LEU A 116 -1.40 -1.47 -9.24
N ASN A 117 -2.55 -1.55 -8.55
CA ASN A 117 -3.86 -1.48 -9.18
C ASN A 117 -4.60 -0.16 -8.94
N VAL A 118 -4.34 0.52 -7.83
CA VAL A 118 -5.06 1.73 -7.41
C VAL A 118 -4.18 2.95 -7.42
N ASP A 119 -2.96 2.84 -6.90
CA ASP A 119 -2.05 3.98 -6.84
C ASP A 119 -1.24 4.11 -8.13
N THR A 120 -1.71 4.96 -9.01
CA THR A 120 -1.09 5.21 -10.32
C THR A 120 0.29 5.86 -10.25
N THR A 121 0.77 6.24 -9.08
CA THR A 121 2.10 6.85 -8.90
C THR A 121 3.23 5.84 -8.89
N THR A 122 2.91 4.55 -8.68
CA THR A 122 3.90 3.48 -8.56
C THR A 122 3.79 2.52 -9.75
N THR A 123 4.78 2.57 -10.64
CA THR A 123 4.78 1.76 -11.88
C THR A 123 5.62 0.48 -11.78
N HIS A 124 6.56 0.41 -10.84
CA HIS A 124 7.45 -0.73 -10.67
C HIS A 124 7.51 -1.17 -9.22
N GLN A 125 7.34 -2.48 -9.01
CA GLN A 125 7.46 -3.09 -7.69
C GLN A 125 8.44 -4.26 -7.75
N VAL A 126 9.28 -4.36 -6.74
CA VAL A 126 10.28 -5.42 -6.64
C VAL A 126 10.17 -6.09 -5.27
N THR A 127 9.96 -7.39 -5.28
CA THR A 127 10.04 -8.22 -4.07
C THR A 127 11.38 -8.93 -4.06
N THR A 128 12.17 -8.69 -3.02
CA THR A 128 13.47 -9.33 -2.83
C THR A 128 13.47 -10.22 -1.59
N ALA A 129 14.04 -11.39 -1.71
CA ALA A 129 14.21 -12.32 -0.60
C ALA A 129 15.50 -13.15 -0.81
N PRO A 130 16.07 -13.76 0.25
CA PRO A 130 17.26 -14.60 0.12
C PRO A 130 17.08 -15.78 -0.82
N THR A 131 15.86 -16.28 -0.99
CA THR A 131 15.54 -17.38 -1.91
C THR A 131 14.29 -17.06 -2.72
N MET A 132 14.22 -17.63 -3.93
CA MET A 132 13.08 -17.54 -4.82
C MET A 132 11.79 -18.00 -4.15
N LYS A 133 11.85 -19.08 -3.38
CA LYS A 133 10.71 -19.63 -2.62
C LYS A 133 10.15 -18.63 -1.62
N GLN A 134 11.01 -17.89 -0.93
CA GLN A 134 10.57 -16.84 0.00
C GLN A 134 9.95 -15.62 -0.70
N SER A 135 10.46 -15.25 -1.88
CA SER A 135 9.81 -14.22 -2.69
C SER A 135 8.41 -14.65 -3.14
N GLU A 136 8.23 -15.92 -3.47
CA GLU A 136 6.93 -16.46 -3.87
C GLU A 136 5.91 -16.48 -2.72
N GLU A 137 6.34 -16.58 -1.47
CA GLU A 137 5.45 -16.48 -0.30
C GLU A 137 4.71 -15.12 -0.24
N VAL A 138 5.28 -14.07 -0.79
CA VAL A 138 4.61 -12.77 -0.91
C VAL A 138 3.85 -12.65 -2.24
N LEU A 139 4.41 -13.14 -3.33
CA LEU A 139 3.81 -13.02 -4.66
C LEU A 139 2.61 -13.97 -4.86
N SER A 140 2.62 -15.14 -4.26
CA SER A 140 1.53 -16.12 -4.38
C SER A 140 0.19 -15.58 -3.85
N PRO A 141 0.12 -14.97 -2.65
CA PRO A 141 -1.11 -14.31 -2.20
C PRO A 141 -1.60 -13.21 -3.16
N ILE A 142 -0.67 -12.40 -3.72
CA ILE A 142 -1.02 -11.36 -4.69
C ILE A 142 -1.66 -11.99 -5.94
N ARG A 143 -1.03 -13.00 -6.51
CA ARG A 143 -1.57 -13.71 -7.70
C ARG A 143 -2.95 -14.29 -7.43
N THR A 144 -3.12 -14.91 -6.26
CA THR A 144 -4.42 -15.48 -5.88
C THR A 144 -5.47 -14.41 -5.66
N ALA A 145 -5.13 -13.34 -4.95
CA ALA A 145 -6.02 -12.22 -4.73
C ALA A 145 -6.46 -11.57 -6.05
N ILE A 146 -5.53 -11.41 -6.99
CA ILE A 146 -5.80 -10.88 -8.33
C ILE A 146 -6.68 -11.84 -9.14
N THR A 147 -6.37 -13.13 -9.17
CA THR A 147 -7.15 -14.13 -9.95
C THR A 147 -8.54 -14.36 -9.41
N ARG A 148 -8.78 -14.07 -8.16
CA ARG A 148 -10.07 -14.21 -7.48
C ARG A 148 -10.67 -12.86 -7.09
N ALA A 149 -10.10 -11.76 -7.55
CA ALA A 149 -10.60 -10.41 -7.27
C ALA A 149 -12.09 -10.29 -7.62
N ARG A 150 -12.79 -9.49 -6.86
CA ARG A 150 -14.21 -9.17 -7.05
C ARG A 150 -14.34 -7.73 -7.55
N GLY A 151 -15.51 -7.38 -8.03
CA GLY A 151 -15.82 -6.01 -8.41
C GLY A 151 -15.05 -5.48 -9.63
N PRO A 152 -14.81 -4.16 -9.69
CA PRO A 152 -14.16 -3.52 -10.84
C PRO A 152 -12.76 -4.03 -11.14
N LEU A 153 -12.00 -4.42 -10.12
CA LEU A 153 -10.66 -4.96 -10.30
C LEU A 153 -10.65 -6.23 -11.16
N PHE A 154 -11.64 -7.11 -10.99
CA PHE A 154 -11.77 -8.33 -11.79
C PHE A 154 -11.92 -8.04 -13.28
N GLN A 155 -12.68 -7.00 -13.65
CA GLN A 155 -12.87 -6.61 -15.05
C GLN A 155 -11.58 -6.15 -15.71
N PHE A 156 -10.75 -5.41 -14.98
CA PHE A 156 -9.45 -4.95 -15.48
C PHE A 156 -8.44 -6.08 -15.70
N LEU A 157 -8.49 -7.12 -14.86
CA LEU A 157 -7.47 -8.17 -14.85
C LEU A 157 -7.78 -9.32 -15.81
N THR A 158 -9.05 -9.53 -16.16
CA THR A 158 -9.46 -10.59 -17.09
C THR A 158 -9.12 -10.27 -18.55
N GLU A 159 -8.92 -9.02 -18.91
CA GLU A 159 -8.76 -8.60 -20.31
C GLU A 159 -7.34 -8.58 -20.85
N GLY A 160 -6.29 -8.82 -20.08
CA GLY A 160 -4.99 -8.80 -20.74
C GLY A 160 -3.70 -8.95 -19.95
N SER A 161 -3.68 -8.72 -18.65
CA SER A 161 -2.39 -8.62 -17.92
C SER A 161 -1.84 -9.94 -17.36
N LEU A 162 -2.65 -10.98 -17.25
CA LEU A 162 -2.21 -12.28 -16.72
C LEU A 162 -1.57 -13.20 -17.78
N GLN A 163 -1.72 -12.89 -19.06
CA GLN A 163 -1.16 -13.72 -20.14
C GLN A 163 0.36 -13.56 -20.33
N ASN A 164 0.96 -12.49 -19.82
CA ASN A 164 2.38 -12.20 -20.05
C ASN A 164 3.35 -12.79 -19.01
N THR A 165 2.86 -13.43 -17.96
CA THR A 165 3.73 -13.98 -16.90
C THR A 165 4.11 -15.46 -17.10
N THR A 166 3.60 -16.12 -18.12
CA THR A 166 3.93 -17.53 -18.42
C THR A 166 4.99 -17.71 -19.50
N GLY A 167 5.64 -16.67 -19.94
CA GLY A 167 6.50 -16.66 -21.13
C GLY A 167 7.99 -16.43 -20.90
N SER A 168 8.59 -16.84 -19.78
CA SER A 168 10.06 -16.96 -19.72
C SER A 168 10.45 -18.33 -19.16
N LYS A 169 10.75 -19.24 -20.07
CA LYS A 169 11.64 -20.35 -19.80
C LYS A 169 13.06 -19.84 -19.68
#